data_87c591bc60def496a94aa0cf5b38179b
#
_entry.id   87c591bc60def496a94aa0cf5b38179b
#
_cell.length_a   1.000
_cell.length_b   1.000
_cell.length_c   1.000
_cell.angle_alpha   90.00
_cell.angle_beta   90.00
_cell.angle_gamma   90.00
#
_symmetry.space_group_name_H-M   'P 1'
#
loop_
_entity.id
_entity.type
_entity.pdbx_description
1 polymer ?
#
loop_
_entity_poly.entity_id
_entity_poly.type
_entity_poly.pdbx_seq_one_letter_code
_entity_poly.pdbx_strand_id
1 'polypeptide(L)'
;GLREEIAREIVRRRGFAAAEKELEHCRRNGIAAIASTDPEYPPLLREIPDYPHVLYIKGDTAALSARCLSMVGTRNATPYGQTMCNRLVEGLAAQVPGLCIVSGLAFGIDVAAHRAALAAGVPTVAVRANPLPEVTPAQHTAVARDILDHGGALVTELHSQTRQNGTAYIARNRIIAGLSAGCIVVESPDSGGSLVTAHCADDYDRSVMAV
;
A
#
# COMPACT_ATOMS: atom_id res chain seq x y z
N GLY A 1 1.92 15.72 -27.75
CA GLY A 1 3.38 15.58 -27.61
C GLY A 1 3.86 16.23 -26.31
N LEU A 2 5.06 15.87 -25.85
CA LEU A 2 5.70 16.49 -24.69
C LEU A 2 5.95 17.99 -24.98
N ARG A 3 5.74 18.86 -23.96
CA ARG A 3 6.14 20.26 -24.04
C ARG A 3 7.65 20.35 -24.24
N GLU A 4 8.11 21.27 -25.06
CA GLU A 4 9.53 21.41 -25.45
C GLU A 4 10.48 21.60 -24.27
N GLU A 5 10.04 22.30 -23.22
CA GLU A 5 10.80 22.46 -21.96
C GLU A 5 11.05 21.12 -21.26
N ILE A 6 10.02 20.27 -21.19
CA ILE A 6 10.12 18.93 -20.57
C ILE A 6 11.08 18.06 -21.39
N ALA A 7 10.96 18.08 -22.71
CA ALA A 7 11.86 17.35 -23.60
C ALA A 7 13.32 17.78 -23.43
N ARG A 8 13.58 19.09 -23.32
CA ARG A 8 14.93 19.65 -23.08
C ARG A 8 15.49 19.19 -21.72
N GLU A 9 14.67 19.17 -20.65
CA GLU A 9 15.13 18.73 -19.32
C GLU A 9 15.45 17.22 -19.29
N ILE A 10 14.67 16.40 -20.01
CA ILE A 10 14.96 14.97 -20.18
C ILE A 10 16.32 14.78 -20.88
N VAL A 11 16.54 15.47 -22.00
CA VAL A 11 17.81 15.39 -22.76
C VAL A 11 19.00 15.84 -21.90
N ARG A 12 18.83 16.86 -21.08
CA ARG A 12 19.88 17.38 -20.17
C ARG A 12 20.19 16.45 -18.99
N ARG A 13 19.40 15.38 -18.78
CA ARG A 13 19.60 14.39 -17.72
C ARG A 13 19.75 14.98 -16.30
N ARG A 14 19.15 16.14 -16.02
CA ARG A 14 19.30 16.82 -14.73
C ARG A 14 18.80 16.00 -13.53
N GLY A 15 17.86 15.08 -13.74
CA GLY A 15 17.33 14.20 -12.71
C GLY A 15 18.25 13.01 -12.33
N PHE A 16 19.29 12.72 -13.13
CA PHE A 16 20.10 11.50 -12.93
C PHE A 16 20.83 11.50 -11.59
N ALA A 17 21.48 12.59 -11.23
CA ALA A 17 22.19 12.70 -9.95
C ALA A 17 21.24 12.57 -8.74
N ALA A 18 19.99 13.04 -8.86
CA ALA A 18 18.97 12.84 -7.82
C ALA A 18 18.51 11.39 -7.76
N ALA A 19 18.31 10.74 -8.91
CA ALA A 19 17.96 9.33 -8.98
C ALA A 19 19.07 8.42 -8.42
N GLU A 20 20.34 8.71 -8.71
CA GLU A 20 21.48 7.98 -8.14
C GLU A 20 21.52 8.08 -6.60
N LYS A 21 21.28 9.28 -6.06
CA LYS A 21 21.18 9.49 -4.61
C LYS A 21 20.01 8.71 -4.00
N GLU A 22 18.87 8.68 -4.69
CA GLU A 22 17.71 7.92 -4.24
C GLU A 22 17.99 6.40 -4.25
N LEU A 23 18.60 5.88 -5.31
CA LEU A 23 18.99 4.46 -5.36
C LEU A 23 20.01 4.10 -4.29
N GLU A 24 20.92 5.00 -3.95
CA GLU A 24 21.87 4.80 -2.84
C GLU A 24 21.15 4.82 -1.49
N HIS A 25 20.17 5.73 -1.29
CA HIS A 25 19.31 5.73 -0.11
C HIS A 25 18.55 4.39 0.01
N CYS A 26 17.97 3.91 -1.08
CA CYS A 26 17.25 2.63 -1.11
C CYS A 26 18.17 1.47 -0.70
N ARG A 27 19.37 1.36 -1.29
CA ARG A 27 20.34 0.30 -0.95
C ARG A 27 20.73 0.30 0.52
N ARG A 28 21.03 1.48 1.10
CA ARG A 28 21.41 1.60 2.52
C ARG A 28 20.30 1.20 3.48
N ASN A 29 19.04 1.35 3.08
CA ASN A 29 17.87 1.07 3.92
C ASN A 29 17.21 -0.27 3.63
N GLY A 30 17.77 -1.08 2.72
CA GLY A 30 17.16 -2.35 2.29
C GLY A 30 15.80 -2.14 1.62
N ILE A 31 15.70 -1.13 0.76
CA ILE A 31 14.50 -0.78 0.00
C ILE A 31 14.74 -1.16 -1.46
N ALA A 32 13.84 -1.93 -2.05
CA ALA A 32 13.81 -2.17 -3.49
C ALA A 32 13.08 -1.02 -4.19
N ALA A 33 13.67 -0.49 -5.26
CA ALA A 33 13.01 0.46 -6.15
C ALA A 33 12.64 -0.30 -7.43
N ILE A 34 11.34 -0.52 -7.68
CA ILE A 34 10.82 -1.33 -8.78
C ILE A 34 10.07 -0.42 -9.75
N ALA A 35 10.51 -0.38 -11.00
CA ALA A 35 9.86 0.39 -12.06
C ALA A 35 8.66 -0.37 -12.64
N SER A 36 7.67 0.34 -13.17
CA SER A 36 6.49 -0.28 -13.78
C SER A 36 6.80 -1.15 -15.02
N THR A 37 8.02 -1.02 -15.57
CA THR A 37 8.53 -1.85 -16.65
C THR A 37 9.21 -3.14 -16.17
N ASP A 38 9.49 -3.28 -14.89
CA ASP A 38 10.19 -4.44 -14.35
C ASP A 38 9.24 -5.64 -14.21
N PRO A 39 9.74 -6.88 -14.40
CA PRO A 39 8.89 -8.07 -14.29
C PRO A 39 8.27 -8.25 -12.89
N GLU A 40 8.98 -7.81 -11.85
CA GLU A 40 8.58 -7.90 -10.46
C GLU A 40 7.49 -6.88 -10.06
N TYR A 41 7.16 -5.94 -10.96
CA TYR A 41 6.10 -4.96 -10.67
C TYR A 41 4.75 -5.66 -10.54
N PRO A 42 3.95 -5.38 -9.50
CA PRO A 42 2.70 -6.07 -9.22
C PRO A 42 1.73 -6.03 -10.43
N PRO A 43 1.29 -7.18 -10.95
CA PRO A 43 0.51 -7.22 -12.19
C PRO A 43 -0.83 -6.49 -12.07
N LEU A 44 -1.57 -6.69 -10.98
CA LEU A 44 -2.84 -5.99 -10.75
C LEU A 44 -2.67 -4.47 -10.68
N LEU A 45 -1.59 -4.00 -10.05
CA LEU A 45 -1.34 -2.57 -9.96
C LEU A 45 -0.98 -1.95 -11.33
N ARG A 46 -0.39 -2.72 -12.23
CA ARG A 46 -0.07 -2.26 -13.59
C ARG A 46 -1.32 -2.04 -14.45
N GLU A 47 -2.44 -2.66 -14.10
CA GLU A 47 -3.71 -2.56 -14.84
C GLU A 47 -4.46 -1.26 -14.59
N ILE A 48 -4.23 -0.58 -13.45
CA ILE A 48 -4.95 0.67 -13.15
C ILE A 48 -4.42 1.82 -14.02
N PRO A 49 -5.26 2.79 -14.44
CA PRO A 49 -4.85 3.84 -15.38
C PRO A 49 -3.82 4.82 -14.81
N ASP A 50 -3.74 4.94 -13.50
CA ASP A 50 -2.91 5.88 -12.77
C ASP A 50 -1.86 5.19 -11.87
N TYR A 51 -1.35 4.02 -12.32
CA TYR A 51 -0.33 3.27 -11.58
C TYR A 51 0.95 4.09 -11.33
N PRO A 52 1.61 3.91 -10.18
CA PRO A 52 2.91 4.53 -9.91
C PRO A 52 3.98 4.02 -10.87
N HIS A 53 4.77 4.91 -11.47
CA HIS A 53 5.87 4.48 -12.34
C HIS A 53 7.02 3.81 -11.58
N VAL A 54 7.19 4.12 -10.31
CA VAL A 54 8.18 3.50 -9.42
C VAL A 54 7.52 3.20 -8.08
N LEU A 55 7.79 2.00 -7.56
CA LEU A 55 7.46 1.61 -6.20
C LEU A 55 8.73 1.46 -5.37
N TYR A 56 8.70 1.96 -4.16
CA TYR A 56 9.71 1.75 -3.14
C TYR A 56 9.17 0.74 -2.13
N ILE A 57 9.87 -0.39 -1.98
CA ILE A 57 9.37 -1.55 -1.23
C ILE A 57 10.42 -1.96 -0.20
N LYS A 58 10.03 -2.10 1.05
CA LYS A 58 10.82 -2.73 2.09
C LYS A 58 10.11 -3.99 2.55
N GLY A 59 10.81 -5.12 2.58
CA GLY A 59 10.27 -6.44 2.91
C GLY A 59 10.17 -7.35 1.69
N ASP A 60 9.23 -8.29 1.71
CA ASP A 60 9.08 -9.29 0.65
C ASP A 60 8.28 -8.73 -0.53
N THR A 61 8.92 -8.56 -1.68
CA THR A 61 8.28 -8.08 -2.91
C THR A 61 7.25 -9.08 -3.46
N ALA A 62 7.40 -10.38 -3.19
CA ALA A 62 6.47 -11.40 -3.65
C ALA A 62 5.07 -11.25 -2.99
N ALA A 63 4.99 -10.67 -1.79
CA ALA A 63 3.73 -10.40 -1.12
C ALA A 63 2.79 -9.49 -1.94
N LEU A 64 3.34 -8.61 -2.80
CA LEU A 64 2.55 -7.69 -3.63
C LEU A 64 1.91 -8.38 -4.84
N SER A 65 2.36 -9.58 -5.20
CA SER A 65 1.83 -10.39 -6.31
C SER A 65 1.05 -11.61 -5.81
N ALA A 66 0.84 -11.74 -4.51
CA ALA A 66 0.02 -12.76 -3.89
C ALA A 66 -1.49 -12.51 -4.17
N ARG A 67 -2.37 -13.32 -3.59
CA ARG A 67 -3.82 -13.08 -3.64
C ARG A 67 -4.21 -11.95 -2.70
N CYS A 68 -3.99 -10.73 -3.14
CA CYS A 68 -4.21 -9.54 -2.35
C CYS A 68 -5.69 -9.18 -2.24
N LEU A 69 -6.15 -8.95 -1.00
CA LEU A 69 -7.43 -8.31 -0.67
C LEU A 69 -7.17 -7.08 0.20
N SER A 70 -7.73 -5.95 -0.16
CA SER A 70 -7.64 -4.76 0.66
C SER A 70 -8.72 -4.74 1.74
N MET A 71 -8.34 -4.28 2.93
CA MET A 71 -9.24 -4.10 4.07
C MET A 71 -9.04 -2.71 4.64
N VAL A 72 -10.10 -1.91 4.60
CA VAL A 72 -10.06 -0.49 4.96
C VAL A 72 -11.24 -0.11 5.85
N GLY A 73 -11.13 1.03 6.53
CA GLY A 73 -12.23 1.53 7.35
C GLY A 73 -11.89 2.78 8.12
N THR A 74 -12.72 3.07 9.11
CA THR A 74 -12.57 4.24 9.97
C THR A 74 -11.28 4.21 10.79
N ARG A 75 -10.74 5.40 11.07
CA ARG A 75 -9.60 5.54 12.00
C ARG A 75 -10.00 5.35 13.47
N ASN A 76 -11.29 5.48 13.77
CA ASN A 76 -11.87 5.33 15.11
C ASN A 76 -12.73 4.05 15.14
N ALA A 77 -12.07 2.89 14.91
CA ALA A 77 -12.75 1.61 14.89
C ALA A 77 -13.40 1.26 16.23
N THR A 78 -14.67 0.86 16.18
CA THR A 78 -15.37 0.34 17.35
C THR A 78 -14.87 -1.06 17.72
N PRO A 79 -15.16 -1.57 18.94
CA PRO A 79 -14.90 -2.97 19.28
C PRO A 79 -15.56 -3.96 18.32
N TYR A 80 -16.75 -3.62 17.78
CA TYR A 80 -17.42 -4.40 16.76
C TYR A 80 -16.60 -4.45 15.46
N GLY A 81 -16.19 -3.30 14.93
CA GLY A 81 -15.37 -3.23 13.71
C GLY A 81 -14.06 -4.01 13.84
N GLN A 82 -13.38 -3.90 14.99
CA GLN A 82 -12.17 -4.68 15.27
C GLN A 82 -12.44 -6.20 15.30
N THR A 83 -13.52 -6.62 15.94
CA THR A 83 -13.92 -8.02 15.99
C THR A 83 -14.25 -8.56 14.61
N MET A 84 -15.01 -7.80 13.82
CA MET A 84 -15.35 -8.19 12.45
C MET A 84 -14.12 -8.30 11.55
N CYS A 85 -13.18 -7.35 11.68
CA CYS A 85 -11.90 -7.39 10.98
C CYS A 85 -11.15 -8.70 11.27
N ASN A 86 -11.00 -9.08 12.54
CA ASN A 86 -10.35 -10.32 12.94
C ASN A 86 -11.04 -11.56 12.37
N ARG A 87 -12.38 -11.65 12.53
CA ARG A 87 -13.17 -12.80 12.05
C ARG A 87 -13.09 -12.95 10.52
N LEU A 88 -13.15 -11.85 9.78
CA LEU A 88 -13.05 -11.87 8.33
C LEU A 88 -11.67 -12.35 7.88
N VAL A 89 -10.61 -11.81 8.45
CA VAL A 89 -9.23 -12.21 8.08
C VAL A 89 -9.00 -13.69 8.44
N GLU A 90 -9.39 -14.13 9.61
CA GLU A 90 -9.28 -15.54 10.04
C GLU A 90 -10.04 -16.48 9.08
N GLY A 91 -11.31 -16.14 8.76
CA GLY A 91 -12.12 -16.92 7.83
C GLY A 91 -11.57 -16.97 6.42
N LEU A 92 -11.05 -15.85 5.91
CA LEU A 92 -10.42 -15.77 4.60
C LEU A 92 -9.09 -16.53 4.56
N ALA A 93 -8.27 -16.44 5.60
CA ALA A 93 -7.00 -17.15 5.71
C ALA A 93 -7.20 -18.68 5.65
N ALA A 94 -8.28 -19.18 6.25
CA ALA A 94 -8.62 -20.60 6.22
C ALA A 94 -9.08 -21.10 4.84
N GLN A 95 -9.63 -20.22 3.98
CA GLN A 95 -10.27 -20.61 2.73
C GLN A 95 -9.48 -20.18 1.48
N VAL A 96 -8.59 -19.20 1.58
CA VAL A 96 -7.88 -18.61 0.45
C VAL A 96 -6.38 -18.87 0.58
N PRO A 97 -5.86 -19.95 -0.01
CA PRO A 97 -4.43 -20.22 -0.01
C PRO A 97 -3.65 -19.07 -0.70
N GLY A 98 -2.57 -18.60 -0.07
CA GLY A 98 -1.77 -17.50 -0.57
C GLY A 98 -2.43 -16.13 -0.43
N LEU A 99 -3.39 -15.99 0.49
CA LEU A 99 -3.98 -14.69 0.86
C LEU A 99 -2.90 -13.72 1.35
N CYS A 100 -3.02 -12.46 0.93
CA CYS A 100 -2.29 -11.32 1.49
C CYS A 100 -3.26 -10.18 1.78
N ILE A 101 -3.20 -9.60 2.97
CA ILE A 101 -4.04 -8.45 3.33
C ILE A 101 -3.29 -7.15 3.01
N VAL A 102 -3.95 -6.25 2.27
CA VAL A 102 -3.40 -4.93 1.91
C VAL A 102 -4.15 -3.85 2.66
N SER A 103 -3.45 -2.95 3.33
CA SER A 103 -4.05 -1.79 4.00
C SER A 103 -3.06 -0.63 4.13
N GLY A 104 -3.44 0.44 4.83
CA GLY A 104 -2.65 1.68 4.87
C GLY A 104 -1.87 1.91 6.15
N LEU A 105 -1.94 1.01 7.12
CA LEU A 105 -1.30 1.14 8.45
C LEU A 105 -1.72 2.42 9.20
N ALA A 106 -2.90 2.97 8.91
CA ALA A 106 -3.50 4.05 9.67
C ALA A 106 -4.09 3.54 10.99
N PHE A 107 -4.55 4.44 11.86
CA PHE A 107 -5.31 4.05 13.05
C PHE A 107 -6.61 3.33 12.66
N GLY A 108 -7.20 2.60 13.60
CA GLY A 108 -8.50 1.93 13.44
C GLY A 108 -8.42 0.66 12.62
N ILE A 109 -9.24 0.54 11.59
CA ILE A 109 -9.39 -0.70 10.81
C ILE A 109 -8.09 -1.10 10.10
N ASP A 110 -7.33 -0.14 9.55
CA ASP A 110 -6.10 -0.46 8.83
C ASP A 110 -5.11 -1.25 9.71
N VAL A 111 -4.80 -0.73 10.89
CA VAL A 111 -3.88 -1.44 11.82
C VAL A 111 -4.49 -2.72 12.38
N ALA A 112 -5.82 -2.78 12.56
CA ALA A 112 -6.51 -3.99 12.98
C ALA A 112 -6.40 -5.09 11.91
N ALA A 113 -6.55 -4.75 10.63
CA ALA A 113 -6.38 -5.67 9.51
C ALA A 113 -4.96 -6.27 9.46
N HIS A 114 -3.93 -5.44 9.63
CA HIS A 114 -2.55 -5.93 9.69
C HIS A 114 -2.32 -6.89 10.88
N ARG A 115 -2.80 -6.52 12.07
CA ARG A 115 -2.70 -7.39 13.25
C ARG A 115 -3.44 -8.70 13.08
N ALA A 116 -4.63 -8.67 12.48
CA ALA A 116 -5.41 -9.86 12.19
C ALA A 116 -4.68 -10.78 11.20
N ALA A 117 -4.09 -10.22 10.14
CA ALA A 117 -3.29 -10.97 9.18
C ALA A 117 -2.08 -11.65 9.84
N LEU A 118 -1.33 -10.91 10.66
CA LEU A 118 -0.19 -11.45 11.43
C LEU A 118 -0.62 -12.56 12.37
N ALA A 119 -1.74 -12.39 13.08
CA ALA A 119 -2.28 -13.41 13.98
C ALA A 119 -2.76 -14.67 13.24
N ALA A 120 -3.29 -14.51 12.02
CA ALA A 120 -3.71 -15.62 11.16
C ALA A 120 -2.54 -16.26 10.37
N GLY A 121 -1.32 -15.76 10.52
CA GLY A 121 -0.13 -16.29 9.83
C GLY A 121 -0.11 -16.03 8.32
N VAL A 122 -0.84 -15.01 7.83
CA VAL A 122 -0.81 -14.61 6.43
C VAL A 122 -0.03 -13.31 6.24
N PRO A 123 0.70 -13.15 5.13
CA PRO A 123 1.45 -11.92 4.86
C PRO A 123 0.52 -10.72 4.72
N THR A 124 1.05 -9.54 5.00
CA THR A 124 0.30 -8.31 4.83
C THR A 124 1.18 -7.19 4.27
N VAL A 125 0.60 -6.35 3.43
CA VAL A 125 1.27 -5.23 2.76
C VAL A 125 0.71 -3.91 3.27
N ALA A 126 1.58 -3.08 3.84
CA ALA A 126 1.23 -1.74 4.29
C ALA A 126 1.63 -0.69 3.24
N VAL A 127 0.65 -0.13 2.54
CA VAL A 127 0.89 0.98 1.61
C VAL A 127 0.99 2.28 2.38
N ARG A 128 2.08 3.03 2.16
CA ARG A 128 2.42 4.21 2.96
C ARG A 128 2.18 5.50 2.19
N ALA A 129 1.78 6.56 2.91
CA ALA A 129 1.65 7.93 2.40
C ALA A 129 2.86 8.80 2.75
N ASN A 130 3.96 8.18 3.15
CA ASN A 130 5.24 8.82 3.47
C ASN A 130 6.40 8.01 2.89
N PRO A 131 7.57 8.63 2.65
CA PRO A 131 8.77 7.93 2.23
C PRO A 131 9.21 6.86 3.24
N LEU A 132 9.84 5.79 2.73
CA LEU A 132 10.50 4.77 3.55
C LEU A 132 11.93 5.24 3.93
N PRO A 133 12.47 4.77 5.07
CA PRO A 133 11.93 3.73 5.96
C PRO A 133 11.04 4.25 7.09
N GLU A 134 10.71 5.52 7.14
CA GLU A 134 9.93 6.10 8.24
C GLU A 134 8.54 5.47 8.37
N VAL A 135 8.09 5.30 9.62
CA VAL A 135 6.74 4.79 9.93
C VAL A 135 5.90 5.88 10.57
N THR A 136 4.81 6.24 9.89
CA THR A 136 3.81 7.20 10.40
C THR A 136 2.43 6.53 10.38
N PRO A 137 1.69 6.51 11.50
CA PRO A 137 2.03 7.06 12.81
C PRO A 137 3.12 6.23 13.53
N ALA A 138 3.94 6.88 14.35
CA ALA A 138 5.05 6.24 15.06
C ALA A 138 4.59 5.12 16.02
N GLN A 139 3.36 5.19 16.52
CA GLN A 139 2.72 4.17 17.36
C GLN A 139 2.60 2.81 16.65
N HIS A 140 2.64 2.77 15.32
CA HIS A 140 2.55 1.55 14.53
C HIS A 140 3.92 0.99 14.12
N THR A 141 5.03 1.53 14.65
CA THR A 141 6.39 1.06 14.31
C THR A 141 6.60 -0.43 14.65
N ALA A 142 6.05 -0.89 15.78
CA ALA A 142 6.12 -2.30 16.15
C ALA A 142 5.37 -3.19 15.12
N VAL A 143 4.16 -2.81 14.74
CA VAL A 143 3.38 -3.54 13.73
C VAL A 143 4.08 -3.53 12.36
N ALA A 144 4.70 -2.42 11.97
CA ALA A 144 5.48 -2.34 10.74
C ALA A 144 6.68 -3.30 10.75
N ARG A 145 7.34 -3.48 11.90
CA ARG A 145 8.42 -4.47 12.07
C ARG A 145 7.86 -5.89 11.96
N ASP A 146 6.78 -6.18 12.68
CA ASP A 146 6.14 -7.50 12.63
C ASP A 146 5.70 -7.87 11.19
N ILE A 147 5.20 -6.89 10.41
CA ILE A 147 4.89 -7.10 8.99
C ILE A 147 6.13 -7.58 8.22
N LEU A 148 7.27 -6.91 8.40
CA LEU A 148 8.52 -7.26 7.72
C LEU A 148 9.05 -8.63 8.16
N ASP A 149 8.95 -8.94 9.44
CA ASP A 149 9.46 -10.18 10.03
C ASP A 149 8.61 -11.42 9.64
N HIS A 150 7.38 -11.20 9.14
CA HIS A 150 6.44 -12.27 8.75
C HIS A 150 6.14 -12.30 7.24
N GLY A 151 7.11 -11.94 6.40
CA GLY A 151 6.98 -12.06 4.95
C GLY A 151 6.05 -11.05 4.28
N GLY A 152 5.77 -9.95 4.98
CA GLY A 152 5.02 -8.83 4.42
C GLY A 152 5.92 -7.73 3.89
N ALA A 153 5.32 -6.60 3.50
CA ALA A 153 6.04 -5.46 2.94
C ALA A 153 5.45 -4.10 3.35
N LEU A 154 6.32 -3.09 3.38
CA LEU A 154 5.95 -1.68 3.40
C LEU A 154 6.19 -1.10 2.01
N VAL A 155 5.22 -0.39 1.45
CA VAL A 155 5.25 0.09 0.07
C VAL A 155 4.88 1.57 -0.01
N THR A 156 5.58 2.33 -0.84
CA THR A 156 5.23 3.71 -1.17
C THR A 156 5.62 4.06 -2.60
N GLU A 157 4.97 5.05 -3.19
CA GLU A 157 5.40 5.66 -4.44
C GLU A 157 6.30 6.88 -4.22
N LEU A 158 6.48 7.31 -2.97
CA LEU A 158 7.17 8.54 -2.62
C LEU A 158 8.67 8.30 -2.42
N HIS A 159 9.50 9.01 -3.17
CA HIS A 159 10.95 8.99 -2.98
C HIS A 159 11.37 9.70 -1.69
N SER A 160 12.57 9.42 -1.18
CA SER A 160 13.05 9.84 0.14
C SER A 160 13.01 11.37 0.39
N GLN A 161 13.13 12.18 -0.66
CA GLN A 161 13.11 13.64 -0.57
C GLN A 161 11.70 14.25 -0.68
N THR A 162 10.65 13.41 -0.77
CA THR A 162 9.27 13.89 -0.86
C THR A 162 8.82 14.47 0.49
N ARG A 163 8.36 15.71 0.48
CA ARG A 163 7.76 16.32 1.66
C ARG A 163 6.35 15.78 1.88
N GLN A 164 6.05 15.35 3.08
CA GLN A 164 4.70 14.92 3.45
C GLN A 164 3.70 16.06 3.30
N ASN A 165 2.54 15.72 2.71
CA ASN A 165 1.38 16.59 2.66
C ASN A 165 0.10 15.78 2.91
N GLY A 166 -0.99 16.44 3.29
CA GLY A 166 -2.27 15.78 3.59
C GLY A 166 -2.88 15.05 2.39
N THR A 167 -2.60 15.50 1.17
CA THR A 167 -3.15 14.91 -0.06
C THR A 167 -2.52 13.55 -0.38
N ALA A 168 -1.31 13.27 0.10
CA ALA A 168 -0.64 12.00 -0.09
C ALA A 168 -1.43 10.80 0.47
N TYR A 169 -2.19 11.01 1.56
CA TYR A 169 -3.03 9.95 2.13
C TYR A 169 -4.18 9.55 1.20
N ILE A 170 -4.76 10.51 0.50
CA ILE A 170 -5.84 10.26 -0.47
C ILE A 170 -5.24 9.62 -1.73
N ALA A 171 -4.16 10.19 -2.26
CA ALA A 171 -3.48 9.68 -3.45
C ALA A 171 -3.00 8.22 -3.27
N ARG A 172 -2.49 7.86 -2.09
CA ARG A 172 -2.05 6.52 -1.75
C ARG A 172 -3.16 5.45 -1.84
N ASN A 173 -4.42 5.82 -1.57
CA ASN A 173 -5.53 4.86 -1.49
C ASN A 173 -5.76 4.11 -2.82
N ARG A 174 -5.46 4.73 -3.96
CA ARG A 174 -5.51 4.07 -5.27
C ARG A 174 -4.54 2.87 -5.36
N ILE A 175 -3.41 2.95 -4.68
CA ILE A 175 -2.43 1.86 -4.65
C ILE A 175 -2.95 0.69 -3.80
N ILE A 176 -3.64 0.96 -2.69
CA ILE A 176 -4.29 -0.08 -1.88
C ILE A 176 -5.31 -0.83 -2.74
N ALA A 177 -6.19 -0.10 -3.44
CA ALA A 177 -7.19 -0.68 -4.34
C ALA A 177 -6.53 -1.41 -5.51
N GLY A 178 -5.56 -0.79 -6.17
CA GLY A 178 -4.89 -1.33 -7.36
C GLY A 178 -4.06 -2.59 -7.12
N LEU A 179 -3.53 -2.78 -5.93
CA LEU A 179 -2.81 -4.01 -5.54
C LEU A 179 -3.76 -5.20 -5.33
N SER A 180 -5.05 -4.98 -5.17
CA SER A 180 -5.99 -5.95 -4.62
C SER A 180 -7.04 -6.39 -5.64
N ALA A 181 -7.45 -7.65 -5.59
CA ALA A 181 -8.55 -8.18 -6.38
C ALA A 181 -9.94 -7.71 -5.88
N GLY A 182 -10.00 -7.23 -4.64
CA GLY A 182 -11.21 -6.67 -4.04
C GLY A 182 -10.90 -5.83 -2.82
N CYS A 183 -11.87 -5.02 -2.40
CA CYS A 183 -11.80 -4.11 -1.26
C CYS A 183 -12.92 -4.41 -0.27
N ILE A 184 -12.58 -4.66 0.99
CA ILE A 184 -13.51 -4.85 2.09
C ILE A 184 -13.52 -3.58 2.95
N VAL A 185 -14.68 -2.93 3.03
CA VAL A 185 -14.93 -1.80 3.94
C VAL A 185 -15.56 -2.35 5.21
N VAL A 186 -14.79 -2.42 6.30
CA VAL A 186 -15.26 -3.04 7.56
C VAL A 186 -16.16 -2.09 8.35
N GLU A 187 -15.78 -0.84 8.47
CA GLU A 187 -16.53 0.20 9.18
C GLU A 187 -16.13 1.56 8.62
N SER A 188 -17.09 2.37 8.20
CA SER A 188 -16.83 3.70 7.65
C SER A 188 -17.96 4.68 7.97
N PRO A 189 -17.65 5.94 8.32
CA PRO A 189 -18.65 7.00 8.27
C PRO A 189 -19.00 7.35 6.82
N ASP A 190 -20.13 8.00 6.60
CA ASP A 190 -20.64 8.36 5.26
C ASP A 190 -19.70 9.21 4.40
N SER A 191 -18.72 9.87 5.01
CA SER A 191 -17.71 10.70 4.33
C SER A 191 -16.28 10.29 4.67
N GLY A 192 -16.03 9.01 4.95
CA GLY A 192 -14.73 8.49 5.37
C GLY A 192 -13.72 8.36 4.24
N GLY A 193 -12.43 8.54 4.54
CA GLY A 193 -11.33 8.30 3.58
C GLY A 193 -11.25 6.85 3.09
N SER A 194 -11.83 5.89 3.80
CA SER A 194 -12.02 4.50 3.38
C SER A 194 -12.91 4.36 2.15
N LEU A 195 -13.93 5.22 2.03
CA LEU A 195 -14.80 5.25 0.86
C LEU A 195 -14.07 5.69 -0.41
N VAL A 196 -13.03 6.54 -0.29
CA VAL A 196 -12.16 6.87 -1.42
C VAL A 196 -11.46 5.61 -1.95
N THR A 197 -10.99 4.73 -1.06
CA THR A 197 -10.38 3.46 -1.48
C THR A 197 -11.41 2.54 -2.15
N ALA A 198 -12.64 2.49 -1.62
CA ALA A 198 -13.73 1.71 -2.20
C ALA A 198 -14.10 2.23 -3.61
N HIS A 199 -14.21 3.55 -3.80
CA HIS A 199 -14.44 4.16 -5.11
C HIS A 199 -13.29 3.86 -6.09
N CYS A 200 -12.04 3.97 -5.67
CA CYS A 200 -10.92 3.55 -6.52
C CYS A 200 -11.02 2.07 -6.91
N ALA A 201 -11.42 1.18 -5.99
CA ALA A 201 -11.58 -0.23 -6.29
C ALA A 201 -12.68 -0.46 -7.34
N ASP A 202 -13.83 0.23 -7.20
CA ASP A 202 -14.94 0.18 -8.16
C ASP A 202 -14.51 0.72 -9.54
N ASP A 203 -13.84 1.87 -9.57
CA ASP A 203 -13.31 2.48 -10.80
C ASP A 203 -12.27 1.58 -11.53
N TYR A 204 -11.63 0.65 -10.81
CA TYR A 204 -10.65 -0.30 -11.35
C TYR A 204 -11.25 -1.70 -11.59
N ASP A 205 -12.57 -1.83 -11.63
CA ASP A 205 -13.28 -3.12 -11.79
C ASP A 205 -12.89 -4.17 -10.73
N ARG A 206 -12.60 -3.72 -9.49
CA ARG A 206 -12.33 -4.62 -8.34
C ARG A 206 -13.61 -4.78 -7.52
N SER A 207 -13.82 -5.98 -6.99
CA SER A 207 -14.99 -6.25 -6.13
C SER A 207 -14.96 -5.39 -4.87
N VAL A 208 -16.07 -4.70 -4.56
CA VAL A 208 -16.23 -3.93 -3.32
C VAL A 208 -17.23 -4.63 -2.42
N MET A 209 -16.84 -4.84 -1.17
CA MET A 209 -17.64 -5.51 -0.14
C MET A 209 -17.73 -4.61 1.10
N ALA A 210 -18.87 -4.60 1.76
CA ALA A 210 -19.10 -3.86 3.01
C ALA A 210 -19.63 -4.81 4.10
N VAL A 211 -19.34 -4.46 5.37
CA VAL A 211 -19.77 -5.18 6.56
C VAL A 211 -20.85 -4.42 7.30
#